data_ed12be104657d04a65bdd42b2d7662d2
#
_entry.id   ed12be104657d04a65bdd42b2d7662d2
#
_cell.length_a   1.000
_cell.length_b   1.000
_cell.length_c   1.000
_cell.angle_alpha   90.00
_cell.angle_beta   90.00
_cell.angle_gamma   90.00
#
_symmetry.space_group_name_H-M   'P 1'
#
loop_
_entity.id
_entity.type
_entity.pdbx_description
1 polymer ?
#
loop_
_entity_poly.entity_id
_entity_poly.type
_entity_poly.pdbx_seq_one_letter_code
_entity_poly.pdbx_strand_id
1 'polypeptide(L)'
;MKSLFKVTLLATTMAVALNAPLSFAADTAAKPAATADSKAAFKNDDQKSAYALGASLGRYMENSLKEQEKLGIKLDKNQLIAGVQDAFADKSKLSDQEIEQTLQAFEARVKGAAQTKMEADAKDNEAKGKAYRDKFAKEKGVKTSSTGLIYKVEKEGTGDAPKDSDTVVVNY
;
A
#
# COMPACT_ATOMS: atom_id res chain seq x y z
N MET A 1 -28.57 -14.10 -32.34
CA MET A 1 -27.60 -15.04 -31.72
C MET A 1 -27.15 -14.40 -30.44
N LYS A 2 -27.56 -14.97 -29.32
CA LYS A 2 -27.31 -14.43 -27.97
C LYS A 2 -25.90 -14.86 -27.50
N SER A 3 -24.96 -13.93 -27.39
CA SER A 3 -23.64 -14.17 -26.83
C SER A 3 -23.72 -14.06 -25.32
N LEU A 4 -23.63 -15.20 -24.65
CA LEU A 4 -23.49 -15.30 -23.20
C LEU A 4 -22.04 -15.02 -22.83
N PHE A 5 -21.74 -13.84 -22.31
CA PHE A 5 -20.48 -13.59 -21.62
C PHE A 5 -20.52 -14.30 -20.26
N LYS A 6 -19.77 -15.40 -20.18
CA LYS A 6 -19.49 -16.09 -18.92
C LYS A 6 -18.45 -15.30 -18.15
N VAL A 7 -18.87 -14.57 -17.15
CA VAL A 7 -17.98 -14.04 -16.11
C VAL A 7 -17.48 -15.22 -15.28
N THR A 8 -16.24 -15.61 -15.46
CA THR A 8 -15.59 -16.65 -14.65
C THR A 8 -15.12 -16.01 -13.35
N LEU A 9 -15.92 -16.15 -12.31
CA LEU A 9 -15.56 -15.80 -10.94
C LEU A 9 -14.49 -16.80 -10.47
N LEU A 10 -13.24 -16.37 -10.38
CA LEU A 10 -12.14 -17.17 -9.85
C LEU A 10 -12.25 -17.19 -8.31
N ALA A 11 -12.90 -18.20 -7.78
CA ALA A 11 -12.92 -18.48 -6.35
C ALA A 11 -11.60 -19.15 -5.96
N THR A 12 -10.66 -18.36 -5.43
CA THR A 12 -9.49 -18.90 -4.74
C THR A 12 -9.89 -19.35 -3.34
N THR A 13 -10.01 -20.64 -3.15
CA THR A 13 -10.15 -21.29 -1.85
C THR A 13 -8.84 -21.11 -1.07
N MET A 14 -8.82 -20.21 -0.08
CA MET A 14 -7.77 -20.21 0.95
C MET A 14 -8.02 -21.37 1.92
N ALA A 15 -7.20 -22.39 1.80
CA ALA A 15 -7.05 -23.41 2.84
C ALA A 15 -6.28 -22.79 4.00
N VAL A 16 -6.94 -22.57 5.12
CA VAL A 16 -6.30 -22.18 6.39
C VAL A 16 -5.73 -23.44 7.01
N ALA A 17 -4.40 -23.60 6.92
CA ALA A 17 -3.67 -24.57 7.75
C ALA A 17 -3.41 -23.95 9.12
N LEU A 18 -4.17 -24.39 10.13
CA LEU A 18 -3.86 -24.19 11.54
C LEU A 18 -2.76 -25.19 11.94
N ASN A 19 -1.58 -24.68 12.34
CA ASN A 19 -0.80 -25.15 13.47
C ASN A 19 0.64 -24.64 13.43
N ALA A 20 0.96 -23.67 14.30
CA ALA A 20 2.19 -23.63 15.09
C ALA A 20 2.14 -22.45 16.09
N PRO A 21 2.52 -22.64 17.36
CA PRO A 21 2.58 -21.56 18.32
C PRO A 21 3.90 -20.79 18.14
N LEU A 22 3.84 -19.57 17.68
CA LEU A 22 4.96 -18.64 17.74
C LEU A 22 4.77 -17.70 18.93
N SER A 23 5.51 -18.01 19.99
CA SER A 23 5.72 -17.10 21.11
C SER A 23 6.51 -15.89 20.61
N PHE A 24 5.87 -14.74 20.47
CA PHE A 24 6.57 -13.47 20.38
C PHE A 24 6.42 -12.74 21.70
N ALA A 25 7.57 -12.50 22.32
CA ALA A 25 7.71 -11.69 23.51
C ALA A 25 7.21 -10.25 23.26
N ALA A 26 6.55 -9.71 24.26
CA ALA A 26 6.03 -8.37 24.33
C ALA A 26 7.14 -7.32 24.25
N ASP A 27 6.91 -6.23 23.54
CA ASP A 27 6.82 -4.92 24.19
C ASP A 27 6.52 -3.83 23.15
N THR A 28 5.29 -3.39 23.11
CA THR A 28 4.91 -1.99 22.90
C THR A 28 3.42 -1.87 23.26
N ALA A 29 3.15 -1.20 24.34
CA ALA A 29 1.80 -0.93 24.83
C ALA A 29 1.03 -0.02 23.86
N ALA A 30 0.34 -0.61 22.91
CA ALA A 30 -0.77 0.04 22.24
C ALA A 30 -1.94 0.06 23.21
N LYS A 31 -2.32 1.27 23.66
CA LYS A 31 -3.52 1.55 24.45
C LYS A 31 -4.70 0.76 23.91
N PRO A 32 -5.38 -0.10 24.68
CA PRO A 32 -6.56 -0.81 24.21
C PRO A 32 -7.62 0.23 23.81
N ALA A 33 -8.00 0.26 22.55
CA ALA A 33 -9.23 0.93 22.14
C ALA A 33 -10.37 0.28 22.93
N ALA A 34 -11.17 1.09 23.61
CA ALA A 34 -12.27 0.68 24.44
C ALA A 34 -13.10 -0.41 23.73
N THR A 35 -13.11 -1.61 24.27
CA THR A 35 -14.05 -2.66 23.91
C THR A 35 -15.41 -2.21 24.37
N ALA A 36 -16.12 -1.43 23.53
CA ALA A 36 -17.55 -1.26 23.67
C ALA A 36 -18.17 -2.65 23.70
N ASP A 37 -19.03 -2.88 24.68
CA ASP A 37 -19.67 -4.18 24.95
C ASP A 37 -20.40 -4.64 23.70
N SER A 38 -19.74 -5.44 22.85
CA SER A 38 -20.27 -5.81 21.53
C SER A 38 -21.52 -6.69 21.62
N LYS A 39 -21.83 -7.23 22.81
CA LYS A 39 -23.05 -7.98 23.08
C LYS A 39 -24.32 -7.12 23.13
N ALA A 40 -24.19 -5.84 23.53
CA ALA A 40 -25.35 -4.93 23.59
C ALA A 40 -25.71 -4.31 22.25
N ALA A 41 -24.80 -4.32 21.26
CA ALA A 41 -24.98 -3.68 19.96
C ALA A 41 -25.66 -4.58 18.91
N PHE A 42 -25.61 -5.91 19.07
CA PHE A 42 -26.12 -6.88 18.07
C PHE A 42 -27.02 -7.93 18.73
N LYS A 43 -28.11 -8.27 18.08
CA LYS A 43 -29.09 -9.24 18.58
C LYS A 43 -28.62 -10.69 18.47
N ASN A 44 -27.74 -11.00 17.50
CA ASN A 44 -27.19 -12.32 17.24
C ASN A 44 -25.85 -12.23 16.50
N ASP A 45 -25.19 -13.36 16.32
CA ASP A 45 -23.89 -13.45 15.67
C ASP A 45 -23.95 -13.11 14.17
N ASP A 46 -25.08 -13.36 13.49
CA ASP A 46 -25.23 -13.01 12.08
C ASP A 46 -25.22 -11.49 11.87
N GLN A 47 -25.91 -10.73 12.74
CA GLN A 47 -25.89 -9.27 12.70
C GLN A 47 -24.49 -8.73 12.97
N LYS A 48 -23.79 -9.31 13.94
CA LYS A 48 -22.42 -8.95 14.25
C LYS A 48 -21.47 -9.24 13.09
N SER A 49 -21.65 -10.39 12.45
CA SER A 49 -20.86 -10.81 11.28
C SER A 49 -21.11 -9.90 10.09
N ALA A 50 -22.37 -9.59 9.79
CA ALA A 50 -22.74 -8.67 8.73
C ALA A 50 -22.15 -7.27 8.94
N TYR A 51 -22.22 -6.76 10.18
CA TYR A 51 -21.59 -5.48 10.52
C TYR A 51 -20.07 -5.51 10.37
N ALA A 52 -19.42 -6.59 10.79
CA ALA A 52 -17.97 -6.75 10.68
C ALA A 52 -17.52 -6.79 9.21
N LEU A 53 -18.27 -7.46 8.33
CA LEU A 53 -18.03 -7.46 6.88
C LEU A 53 -18.14 -6.06 6.31
N GLY A 54 -19.21 -5.34 6.65
CA GLY A 54 -19.41 -3.96 6.22
C GLY A 54 -18.32 -3.01 6.71
N ALA A 55 -17.92 -3.13 7.97
CA ALA A 55 -16.84 -2.33 8.56
C ALA A 55 -15.48 -2.63 7.92
N SER A 56 -15.21 -3.90 7.59
CA SER A 56 -14.00 -4.30 6.87
C SER A 56 -13.96 -3.70 5.46
N LEU A 57 -15.04 -3.82 4.72
CA LEU A 57 -15.18 -3.23 3.39
C LEU A 57 -15.02 -1.70 3.43
N GLY A 58 -15.64 -1.04 4.41
CA GLY A 58 -15.52 0.41 4.59
C GLY A 58 -14.09 0.87 4.84
N ARG A 59 -13.32 0.13 5.66
CA ARG A 59 -11.89 0.42 5.88
C ARG A 59 -11.05 0.22 4.61
N TYR A 60 -11.32 -0.83 3.84
CA TYR A 60 -10.66 -1.06 2.56
C TYR A 60 -10.91 0.10 1.59
N MET A 61 -12.17 0.52 1.45
CA MET A 61 -12.56 1.64 0.61
C MET A 61 -11.90 2.95 1.08
N GLU A 62 -11.88 3.22 2.38
CA GLU A 62 -11.24 4.42 2.93
C GLU A 62 -9.73 4.45 2.64
N ASN A 63 -9.04 3.32 2.78
CA ASN A 63 -7.62 3.23 2.43
C ASN A 63 -7.40 3.47 0.93
N SER A 64 -8.26 2.91 0.08
CA SER A 64 -8.21 3.16 -1.36
C SER A 64 -8.39 4.64 -1.70
N LEU A 65 -9.34 5.33 -1.06
CA LEU A 65 -9.52 6.78 -1.24
C LEU A 65 -8.28 7.58 -0.84
N LYS A 66 -7.64 7.22 0.27
CA LYS A 66 -6.39 7.86 0.73
C LYS A 66 -5.23 7.67 -0.25
N GLU A 67 -5.10 6.48 -0.84
CA GLU A 67 -4.07 6.24 -1.87
C GLU A 67 -4.34 7.10 -3.13
N GLN A 68 -5.59 7.22 -3.54
CA GLN A 68 -5.97 8.08 -4.67
C GLN A 68 -5.74 9.57 -4.35
N GLU A 69 -5.97 10.00 -3.10
CA GLU A 69 -5.69 11.36 -2.67
C GLU A 69 -4.19 11.71 -2.78
N LYS A 70 -3.29 10.77 -2.53
CA LYS A 70 -1.84 10.95 -2.76
C LYS A 70 -1.50 11.21 -4.23
N LEU A 71 -2.35 10.78 -5.14
CA LEU A 71 -2.26 11.05 -6.58
C LEU A 71 -2.98 12.35 -7.00
N GLY A 72 -3.51 13.12 -6.03
CA GLY A 72 -4.29 14.32 -6.30
C GLY A 72 -5.73 14.06 -6.74
N ILE A 73 -6.22 12.81 -6.60
CA ILE A 73 -7.59 12.42 -6.96
C ILE A 73 -8.43 12.39 -5.70
N LYS A 74 -9.33 13.37 -5.56
CA LYS A 74 -10.27 13.45 -4.44
C LYS A 74 -11.64 12.97 -4.87
N LEU A 75 -12.05 11.83 -4.33
CA LEU A 75 -13.41 11.29 -4.50
C LEU A 75 -14.27 11.64 -3.30
N ASP A 76 -15.54 11.89 -3.54
CA ASP A 76 -16.50 12.17 -2.48
C ASP A 76 -16.91 10.86 -1.79
N LYS A 77 -16.51 10.71 -0.53
CA LYS A 77 -16.83 9.56 0.32
C LYS A 77 -18.34 9.36 0.47
N ASN A 78 -19.12 10.45 0.52
CA ASN A 78 -20.57 10.34 0.69
C ASN A 78 -21.24 9.78 -0.57
N GLN A 79 -20.74 10.15 -1.76
CA GLN A 79 -21.23 9.56 -3.02
C GLN A 79 -20.87 8.08 -3.14
N LEU A 80 -19.70 7.68 -2.66
CA LEU A 80 -19.30 6.28 -2.61
C LEU A 80 -20.25 5.47 -1.70
N ILE A 81 -20.53 5.96 -0.50
CA ILE A 81 -21.48 5.34 0.45
C ILE A 81 -22.88 5.28 -0.17
N ALA A 82 -23.34 6.37 -0.78
CA ALA A 82 -24.63 6.41 -1.45
C ALA A 82 -24.73 5.37 -2.57
N GLY A 83 -23.69 5.23 -3.39
CA GLY A 83 -23.64 4.21 -4.44
C GLY A 83 -23.76 2.78 -3.90
N VAL A 84 -23.09 2.47 -2.79
CA VAL A 84 -23.22 1.16 -2.12
C VAL A 84 -24.66 0.95 -1.62
N GLN A 85 -25.26 1.94 -0.98
CA GLN A 85 -26.63 1.86 -0.47
C GLN A 85 -27.65 1.70 -1.60
N ASP A 86 -27.52 2.47 -2.67
CA ASP A 86 -28.39 2.40 -3.84
C ASP A 86 -28.29 1.04 -4.53
N ALA A 87 -27.08 0.46 -4.63
CA ALA A 87 -26.85 -0.87 -5.20
C ALA A 87 -27.55 -1.97 -4.37
N PHE A 88 -27.47 -1.94 -3.04
CA PHE A 88 -28.19 -2.88 -2.17
C PHE A 88 -29.71 -2.76 -2.26
N ALA A 89 -30.21 -1.60 -2.65
CA ALA A 89 -31.64 -1.33 -2.78
C ALA A 89 -32.18 -1.51 -4.23
N ASP A 90 -31.35 -1.95 -5.17
CA ASP A 90 -31.66 -2.01 -6.61
C ASP A 90 -32.14 -0.65 -7.18
N LYS A 91 -31.53 0.45 -6.68
CA LYS A 91 -31.85 1.84 -7.04
C LYS A 91 -30.65 2.60 -7.58
N SER A 92 -29.72 1.90 -8.20
CA SER A 92 -28.56 2.54 -8.81
C SER A 92 -28.98 3.67 -9.75
N LYS A 93 -28.30 4.83 -9.61
CA LYS A 93 -28.56 6.01 -10.46
C LYS A 93 -27.87 5.91 -11.82
N LEU A 94 -26.97 4.95 -11.98
CA LEU A 94 -26.24 4.66 -13.19
C LEU A 94 -26.61 3.26 -13.67
N SER A 95 -26.73 3.09 -14.97
CA SER A 95 -26.82 1.76 -15.59
C SER A 95 -25.49 1.03 -15.47
N ASP A 96 -25.50 -0.29 -15.62
CA ASP A 96 -24.28 -1.12 -15.62
C ASP A 96 -23.26 -0.65 -16.66
N GLN A 97 -23.73 -0.23 -17.83
CA GLN A 97 -22.88 0.30 -18.90
C GLN A 97 -22.22 1.64 -18.50
N GLU A 98 -22.96 2.54 -17.85
CA GLU A 98 -22.41 3.81 -17.37
C GLU A 98 -21.42 3.60 -16.23
N ILE A 99 -21.68 2.63 -15.35
CA ILE A 99 -20.73 2.23 -14.28
C ILE A 99 -19.43 1.74 -14.92
N GLU A 100 -19.50 0.82 -15.88
CA GLU A 100 -18.32 0.27 -16.55
C GLU A 100 -17.51 1.37 -17.24
N GLN A 101 -18.16 2.23 -18.03
CA GLN A 101 -17.48 3.32 -18.74
C GLN A 101 -16.84 4.32 -17.76
N THR A 102 -17.54 4.63 -16.67
CA THR A 102 -17.02 5.55 -15.65
C THR A 102 -15.80 4.96 -14.95
N LEU A 103 -15.83 3.65 -14.63
CA LEU A 103 -14.71 2.97 -13.99
C LEU A 103 -13.50 2.86 -14.92
N GLN A 104 -13.70 2.59 -16.22
CA GLN A 104 -12.62 2.58 -17.21
C GLN A 104 -11.95 3.96 -17.35
N ALA A 105 -12.76 5.01 -17.44
CA ALA A 105 -12.25 6.38 -17.48
C ALA A 105 -11.50 6.77 -16.19
N PHE A 106 -12.00 6.32 -15.05
CA PHE A 106 -11.38 6.53 -13.76
C PHE A 106 -10.04 5.80 -13.63
N GLU A 107 -9.96 4.54 -14.07
CA GLU A 107 -8.71 3.76 -14.10
C GLU A 107 -7.64 4.46 -14.95
N ALA A 108 -7.99 4.92 -16.15
CA ALA A 108 -7.09 5.68 -17.00
C ALA A 108 -6.57 6.96 -16.32
N ARG A 109 -7.45 7.67 -15.60
CA ARG A 109 -7.09 8.86 -14.84
C ARG A 109 -6.13 8.53 -13.69
N VAL A 110 -6.37 7.46 -12.94
CA VAL A 110 -5.49 7.00 -11.85
C VAL A 110 -4.12 6.64 -12.38
N LYS A 111 -4.06 5.87 -13.48
CA LYS A 111 -2.82 5.47 -14.14
C LYS A 111 -2.01 6.69 -14.60
N GLY A 112 -2.66 7.66 -15.23
CA GLY A 112 -1.99 8.89 -15.67
C GLY A 112 -1.45 9.72 -14.50
N ALA A 113 -2.23 9.86 -13.42
CA ALA A 113 -1.79 10.57 -12.22
C ALA A 113 -0.61 9.86 -11.53
N ALA A 114 -0.64 8.53 -11.44
CA ALA A 114 0.46 7.74 -10.88
C ALA A 114 1.75 7.90 -11.68
N GLN A 115 1.65 7.85 -13.02
CA GLN A 115 2.80 8.07 -13.91
C GLN A 115 3.40 9.46 -13.71
N THR A 116 2.58 10.50 -13.72
CA THR A 116 3.03 11.89 -13.51
C THR A 116 3.72 12.07 -12.16
N LYS A 117 3.14 11.47 -11.09
CA LYS A 117 3.75 11.53 -9.77
C LYS A 117 5.09 10.79 -9.72
N MET A 118 5.18 9.61 -10.30
CA MET A 118 6.42 8.83 -10.36
C MET A 118 7.54 9.60 -11.07
N GLU A 119 7.23 10.27 -12.19
CA GLU A 119 8.19 11.09 -12.94
C GLU A 119 8.65 12.32 -12.13
N ALA A 120 7.71 12.95 -11.42
CA ALA A 120 8.03 14.09 -10.55
C ALA A 120 8.92 13.64 -9.36
N ASP A 121 8.55 12.55 -8.70
CA ASP A 121 9.31 12.00 -7.58
C ASP A 121 10.73 11.55 -8.03
N ALA A 122 10.85 10.96 -9.23
CA ALA A 122 12.14 10.56 -9.79
C ALA A 122 13.07 11.77 -10.00
N LYS A 123 12.56 12.87 -10.58
CA LYS A 123 13.32 14.11 -10.77
C LYS A 123 13.74 14.75 -9.46
N ASP A 124 12.83 14.78 -8.49
CA ASP A 124 13.12 15.35 -7.16
C ASP A 124 14.19 14.50 -6.43
N ASN A 125 14.05 13.17 -6.47
CA ASN A 125 15.02 12.25 -5.87
C ASN A 125 16.39 12.34 -6.55
N GLU A 126 16.45 12.48 -7.87
CA GLU A 126 17.69 12.69 -8.62
C GLU A 126 18.38 13.96 -8.18
N ALA A 127 17.63 15.08 -8.13
CA ALA A 127 18.17 16.38 -7.71
C ALA A 127 18.67 16.35 -6.26
N LYS A 128 17.87 15.80 -5.34
CA LYS A 128 18.24 15.65 -3.93
C LYS A 128 19.45 14.74 -3.75
N GLY A 129 19.44 13.61 -4.46
CA GLY A 129 20.56 12.65 -4.43
C GLY A 129 21.86 13.26 -4.96
N LYS A 130 21.79 14.04 -6.05
CA LYS A 130 22.94 14.78 -6.57
C LYS A 130 23.45 15.79 -5.56
N ALA A 131 22.58 16.64 -5.02
CA ALA A 131 22.96 17.65 -4.04
C ALA A 131 23.59 17.02 -2.79
N TYR A 132 23.06 15.90 -2.31
CA TYR A 132 23.65 15.15 -1.19
C TYR A 132 25.05 14.62 -1.53
N ARG A 133 25.23 13.97 -2.67
CA ARG A 133 26.53 13.46 -3.12
C ARG A 133 27.55 14.57 -3.29
N ASP A 134 27.15 15.67 -3.91
CA ASP A 134 28.03 16.84 -4.13
C ASP A 134 28.49 17.49 -2.80
N LYS A 135 27.62 17.50 -1.80
CA LYS A 135 27.93 17.94 -0.44
C LYS A 135 28.86 16.97 0.26
N PHE A 136 28.49 15.69 0.27
CA PHE A 136 29.25 14.64 0.95
C PHE A 136 30.66 14.49 0.40
N ALA A 137 30.85 14.60 -0.93
CA ALA A 137 32.17 14.54 -1.56
C ALA A 137 33.16 15.61 -1.09
N LYS A 138 32.64 16.74 -0.52
CA LYS A 138 33.46 17.84 0.00
C LYS A 138 33.81 17.69 1.48
N GLU A 139 33.27 16.69 2.16
CA GLU A 139 33.55 16.46 3.58
C GLU A 139 34.97 15.92 3.81
N LYS A 140 35.54 16.29 4.96
CA LYS A 140 36.87 15.82 5.34
C LYS A 140 36.92 14.30 5.47
N GLY A 141 37.89 13.67 4.81
CA GLY A 141 38.09 12.20 4.85
C GLY A 141 37.22 11.41 3.86
N VAL A 142 36.43 12.08 3.06
CA VAL A 142 35.66 11.44 1.98
C VAL A 142 36.57 11.23 0.76
N LYS A 143 36.41 10.08 0.12
CA LYS A 143 37.14 9.69 -1.09
C LYS A 143 36.16 9.32 -2.20
N THR A 144 36.55 9.48 -3.44
CA THR A 144 35.78 9.06 -4.62
C THR A 144 36.62 8.05 -5.41
N SER A 145 36.04 6.88 -5.69
CA SER A 145 36.69 5.85 -6.52
C SER A 145 36.69 6.25 -8.01
N SER A 146 37.47 5.53 -8.82
CA SER A 146 37.43 5.68 -10.28
C SER A 146 36.07 5.36 -10.92
N THR A 147 35.23 4.58 -10.23
CA THR A 147 33.87 4.22 -10.65
C THR A 147 32.80 5.23 -10.18
N GLY A 148 33.21 6.28 -9.45
CA GLY A 148 32.28 7.31 -8.93
C GLY A 148 31.65 6.97 -7.58
N LEU A 149 32.06 5.89 -6.91
CA LEU A 149 31.64 5.58 -5.55
C LEU A 149 32.24 6.59 -4.58
N ILE A 150 31.40 7.28 -3.81
CA ILE A 150 31.83 8.24 -2.78
C ILE A 150 31.70 7.54 -1.43
N TYR A 151 32.81 7.50 -0.67
CA TYR A 151 32.88 6.78 0.59
C TYR A 151 33.73 7.50 1.62
N LYS A 152 33.50 7.19 2.88
CA LYS A 152 34.31 7.65 4.01
C LYS A 152 34.65 6.45 4.89
N VAL A 153 35.90 6.29 5.23
CA VAL A 153 36.31 5.28 6.19
C VAL A 153 36.15 5.86 7.59
N GLU A 154 35.25 5.30 8.36
CA GLU A 154 34.99 5.73 9.76
C GLU A 154 35.97 5.06 10.73
N LYS A 155 36.32 3.80 10.43
CA LYS A 155 37.29 3.02 11.21
C LYS A 155 38.08 2.13 10.28
N GLU A 156 39.39 2.26 10.34
CA GLU A 156 40.31 1.39 9.58
C GLU A 156 40.27 -0.05 10.11
N GLY A 157 40.22 -1.00 9.20
CA GLY A 157 40.35 -2.41 9.51
C GLY A 157 41.83 -2.78 9.79
N THR A 158 42.04 -3.79 10.63
CA THR A 158 43.37 -4.30 11.00
C THR A 158 43.63 -5.70 10.45
N GLY A 159 42.63 -6.33 9.80
CA GLY A 159 42.75 -7.65 9.17
C GLY A 159 43.10 -7.58 7.69
N ASP A 160 43.30 -8.75 7.10
CA ASP A 160 43.54 -8.88 5.66
C ASP A 160 42.31 -8.45 4.85
N ALA A 161 42.54 -7.83 3.70
CA ALA A 161 41.48 -7.50 2.78
C ALA A 161 40.84 -8.78 2.18
N PRO A 162 39.53 -8.86 2.04
CA PRO A 162 38.87 -10.00 1.40
C PRO A 162 39.28 -10.08 -0.08
N LYS A 163 39.40 -11.30 -0.60
CA LYS A 163 39.62 -11.58 -2.02
C LYS A 163 38.28 -11.56 -2.76
N ASP A 164 38.33 -11.43 -4.08
CA ASP A 164 37.11 -11.42 -4.94
C ASP A 164 36.27 -12.70 -4.81
N SER A 165 36.89 -13.83 -4.39
CA SER A 165 36.22 -15.11 -4.14
C SER A 165 35.59 -15.23 -2.75
N ASP A 166 35.82 -14.31 -1.85
CA ASP A 166 35.38 -14.42 -0.46
C ASP A 166 33.94 -13.93 -0.27
N THR A 167 33.25 -14.57 0.67
CA THR A 167 31.92 -14.12 1.09
C THR A 167 32.06 -13.15 2.25
N VAL A 168 31.50 -11.96 2.10
CA VAL A 168 31.50 -10.93 3.14
C VAL A 168 30.09 -10.66 3.65
N VAL A 169 29.97 -10.29 4.93
CA VAL A 169 28.70 -9.87 5.55
C VAL A 169 28.74 -8.36 5.72
N VAL A 170 27.73 -7.67 5.16
CA VAL A 170 27.61 -6.22 5.23
C VAL A 170 26.26 -5.82 5.80
N ASN A 171 26.21 -4.68 6.50
CA ASN A 171 24.98 -4.02 6.92
C ASN A 171 24.72 -2.82 5.99
N TYR A 172 23.48 -2.66 5.51
CA TYR A 172 23.07 -1.57 4.62
C TYR A 172 21.67 -1.07 4.96
#